data_0c3d6f368cf425d2aae04cd4933aaf56
#
_entry.id   0c3d6f368cf425d2aae04cd4933aaf56
#
_cell.length_a   1.000
_cell.length_b   1.000
_cell.length_c   1.000
_cell.angle_alpha   90.00
_cell.angle_beta   90.00
_cell.angle_gamma   90.00
#
_symmetry.space_group_name_H-M   'P 1'
#
loop_
_entity.id
_entity.type
_entity.pdbx_description
1 polymer ?
#
loop_
_entity_poly.entity_id
_entity_poly.type
_entity_poly.pdbx_seq_one_letter_code
_entity_poly.pdbx_strand_id
1 'polypeptide(L)'
;MSAYQVNDLNKVIRGSKRATYNKEEINTILDAAFLCHIGYVFENRAIVIPTAYGREGDTIYIHGSLKNRMMTSLLETGEISISITHLDGLVLARSAFHHSANYRSVTIFGKVRLVDDPYEKMNALKCILNHMIPDHWENIRQPNTKEFNATLVMAIKIDTASAKVRAEGVVDEKEDYELPIWAGVVPIRQIACTPVSEPDLQEGTKIPDAVLTYVEKNQ
;
A
#
# COMPACT_ATOMS: atom_id res chain seq x y z
N MET A 1 -18.79 0.87 -14.94
CA MET A 1 -17.62 0.85 -14.05
C MET A 1 -16.89 2.18 -14.19
N SER A 2 -16.59 2.86 -13.11
CA SER A 2 -15.87 4.12 -13.15
C SER A 2 -14.36 3.88 -13.28
N ALA A 3 -13.68 4.69 -14.10
CA ALA A 3 -12.25 4.61 -14.30
C ALA A 3 -11.59 5.98 -14.09
N TYR A 4 -10.33 5.99 -13.69
CA TYR A 4 -9.52 7.20 -13.67
C TYR A 4 -9.24 7.65 -15.10
N GLN A 5 -9.33 8.95 -15.33
CA GLN A 5 -8.99 9.54 -16.63
C GLN A 5 -7.48 9.38 -16.86
N VAL A 6 -7.11 8.91 -18.07
CA VAL A 6 -5.71 8.76 -18.46
C VAL A 6 -5.13 10.14 -18.79
N ASN A 7 -4.00 10.46 -18.21
CA ASN A 7 -3.24 11.69 -18.46
C ASN A 7 -1.73 11.39 -18.49
N ASP A 8 -0.90 12.40 -18.65
CA ASP A 8 0.54 12.22 -18.81
C ASP A 8 1.22 11.62 -17.55
N LEU A 9 0.64 11.80 -16.34
CA LEU A 9 1.19 11.27 -15.10
C LEU A 9 0.90 9.78 -14.91
N ASN A 10 -0.35 9.34 -15.18
CA ASN A 10 -0.77 7.96 -14.92
C ASN A 10 -0.69 7.05 -16.14
N LYS A 11 -0.39 7.57 -17.33
CA LYS A 11 -0.30 6.78 -18.55
C LYS A 11 0.82 5.74 -18.48
N VAL A 12 0.47 4.48 -18.50
CA VAL A 12 1.42 3.38 -18.57
C VAL A 12 1.86 3.17 -20.03
N ILE A 13 3.12 3.50 -20.33
CA ILE A 13 3.69 3.39 -21.69
C ILE A 13 4.21 1.98 -21.93
N ARG A 14 5.15 1.49 -21.10
CA ARG A 14 5.73 0.16 -21.26
C ARG A 14 4.88 -0.91 -20.57
N GLY A 15 4.49 -1.93 -21.33
CA GLY A 15 3.62 -3.00 -20.83
C GLY A 15 2.19 -2.52 -20.60
N SER A 16 1.69 -1.66 -21.48
CA SER A 16 0.34 -1.06 -21.41
C SER A 16 -0.79 -2.11 -21.38
N LYS A 17 -0.57 -3.30 -21.95
CA LYS A 17 -1.53 -4.43 -21.89
C LYS A 17 -1.81 -4.91 -20.46
N ARG A 18 -0.93 -4.60 -19.51
CA ARG A 18 -1.04 -4.93 -18.07
C ARG A 18 -1.60 -3.79 -17.24
N ALA A 19 -1.87 -2.64 -17.88
CA ALA A 19 -2.38 -1.46 -17.19
C ALA A 19 -3.90 -1.54 -17.02
N THR A 20 -4.38 -1.11 -15.86
CA THR A 20 -5.77 -0.82 -15.62
C THR A 20 -5.93 0.54 -14.96
N TYR A 21 -7.03 1.21 -15.28
CA TYR A 21 -7.46 2.48 -14.70
C TYR A 21 -8.82 2.32 -14.00
N ASN A 22 -9.32 1.08 -13.93
CA ASN A 22 -10.56 0.75 -13.28
C ASN A 22 -10.44 1.00 -11.77
N LYS A 23 -11.36 1.78 -11.21
CA LYS A 23 -11.33 2.17 -9.80
C LYS A 23 -11.49 0.98 -8.85
N GLU A 24 -12.34 0.02 -9.17
CA GLU A 24 -12.59 -1.14 -8.33
C GLU A 24 -11.36 -2.06 -8.25
N GLU A 25 -10.70 -2.31 -9.40
CA GLU A 25 -9.47 -3.08 -9.44
C GLU A 25 -8.34 -2.39 -8.66
N ILE A 26 -8.19 -1.07 -8.84
CA ILE A 26 -7.21 -0.26 -8.11
C ILE A 26 -7.50 -0.32 -6.60
N ASN A 27 -8.75 -0.12 -6.19
CA ASN A 27 -9.15 -0.18 -4.80
C ASN A 27 -8.88 -1.56 -4.18
N THR A 28 -9.14 -2.65 -4.91
CA THR A 28 -8.83 -4.02 -4.46
C THR A 28 -7.33 -4.19 -4.16
N ILE A 29 -6.45 -3.61 -4.98
CA ILE A 29 -5.00 -3.65 -4.74
C ILE A 29 -4.61 -2.79 -3.53
N LEU A 30 -5.23 -1.61 -3.38
CA LEU A 30 -5.00 -0.73 -2.25
C LEU A 30 -5.47 -1.36 -0.92
N ASP A 31 -6.64 -2.01 -0.92
CA ASP A 31 -7.21 -2.61 0.29
C ASP A 31 -6.49 -3.88 0.74
N ALA A 32 -5.68 -4.48 -0.13
CA ALA A 32 -4.88 -5.66 0.17
C ALA A 32 -3.53 -5.34 0.85
N ALA A 33 -3.19 -4.07 1.10
CA ALA A 33 -1.97 -3.63 1.78
C ALA A 33 -2.28 -2.49 2.74
N PHE A 34 -1.43 -2.30 3.72
CA PHE A 34 -1.44 -1.12 4.60
C PHE A 34 -0.13 -0.33 4.53
N LEU A 35 0.84 -0.80 3.76
CA LEU A 35 2.14 -0.16 3.57
C LEU A 35 2.23 0.39 2.15
N CYS A 36 2.58 1.65 2.03
CA CYS A 36 2.88 2.31 0.77
C CYS A 36 4.28 2.93 0.78
N HIS A 37 4.78 3.28 -0.40
CA HIS A 37 6.01 4.05 -0.58
C HIS A 37 5.64 5.44 -1.07
N ILE A 38 6.04 6.46 -0.31
CA ILE A 38 5.79 7.87 -0.63
C ILE A 38 7.03 8.50 -1.24
N GLY A 39 6.89 8.98 -2.47
CA GLY A 39 7.88 9.81 -3.14
C GLY A 39 7.61 11.29 -2.87
N TYR A 40 8.65 12.02 -2.44
CA TYR A 40 8.60 13.47 -2.24
C TYR A 40 9.96 14.10 -2.57
N VAL A 41 9.99 15.42 -2.71
CA VAL A 41 11.22 16.17 -2.98
C VAL A 41 11.66 16.92 -1.72
N PHE A 42 12.93 16.82 -1.38
CA PHE A 42 13.57 17.58 -0.31
C PHE A 42 14.94 18.07 -0.79
N GLU A 43 15.19 19.37 -0.72
CA GLU A 43 16.44 20.00 -1.21
C GLU A 43 16.82 19.54 -2.64
N ASN A 44 15.86 19.56 -3.55
CA ASN A 44 16.00 19.10 -4.95
C ASN A 44 16.39 17.62 -5.12
N ARG A 45 16.20 16.81 -4.09
CA ARG A 45 16.43 15.36 -4.13
C ARG A 45 15.13 14.61 -4.02
N ALA A 46 14.93 13.61 -4.88
CA ALA A 46 13.83 12.67 -4.76
C ALA A 46 14.11 11.70 -3.61
N ILE A 47 13.16 11.61 -2.67
CA ILE A 47 13.22 10.70 -1.52
C ILE A 47 12.01 9.79 -1.55
N VAL A 48 12.20 8.51 -1.24
CA VAL A 48 11.13 7.52 -1.13
C VAL A 48 11.17 6.88 0.24
N ILE A 49 10.05 6.92 0.96
CA ILE A 49 9.93 6.37 2.32
C ILE A 49 8.70 5.45 2.40
N PRO A 50 8.82 4.24 3.01
CA PRO A 50 7.66 3.44 3.35
C PRO A 50 6.90 4.06 4.53
N THR A 51 5.57 4.02 4.47
CA THR A 51 4.69 4.43 5.58
C THR A 51 3.38 3.67 5.55
N ALA A 52 2.72 3.57 6.72
CA ALA A 52 1.37 3.03 6.79
C ALA A 52 0.35 4.05 6.28
N TYR A 53 -0.71 3.55 5.68
CA TYR A 53 -1.83 4.36 5.21
C TYR A 53 -3.17 3.70 5.56
N GLY A 54 -4.23 4.50 5.50
CA GLY A 54 -5.61 4.04 5.47
C GLY A 54 -6.33 4.61 4.25
N ARG A 55 -7.31 3.88 3.73
CA ARG A 55 -8.14 4.33 2.61
C ARG A 55 -9.62 4.34 3.01
N GLU A 56 -10.28 5.44 2.73
CA GLU A 56 -11.73 5.56 2.84
C GLU A 56 -12.29 6.20 1.56
N GLY A 57 -13.11 5.46 0.84
CA GLY A 57 -13.59 5.90 -0.46
C GLY A 57 -12.44 6.22 -1.45
N ASP A 58 -12.42 7.41 -1.99
CA ASP A 58 -11.37 7.92 -2.90
C ASP A 58 -10.29 8.72 -2.14
N THR A 59 -10.14 8.53 -0.82
CA THR A 59 -9.17 9.26 0.01
C THR A 59 -8.19 8.31 0.69
N ILE A 60 -6.91 8.63 0.61
CA ILE A 60 -5.84 7.99 1.39
C ILE A 60 -5.46 8.92 2.53
N TYR A 61 -5.34 8.37 3.72
CA TYR A 61 -4.84 9.04 4.91
C TYR A 61 -3.47 8.51 5.28
N ILE A 62 -2.56 9.42 5.61
CA ILE A 62 -1.26 9.13 6.19
C ILE A 62 -1.07 9.98 7.45
N HIS A 63 -0.20 9.51 8.36
CA HIS A 63 0.08 10.25 9.58
C HIS A 63 1.57 10.28 9.90
N GLY A 64 1.97 11.22 10.72
CA GLY A 64 3.35 11.35 11.20
C GLY A 64 3.46 12.35 12.34
N SER A 65 4.63 12.47 12.95
CA SER A 65 4.87 13.49 13.96
C SER A 65 4.99 14.89 13.35
N LEU A 66 4.77 15.92 14.13
CA LEU A 66 4.97 17.33 13.75
C LEU A 66 6.39 17.62 13.23
N LYS A 67 7.39 16.83 13.62
CA LYS A 67 8.80 16.97 13.22
C LYS A 67 9.19 16.06 12.05
N ASN A 68 8.24 15.32 11.48
CA ASN A 68 8.53 14.42 10.37
C ASN A 68 8.79 15.22 9.10
N ARG A 69 10.04 15.13 8.59
CA ARG A 69 10.48 15.86 7.39
C ARG A 69 9.63 15.56 6.15
N MET A 70 9.23 14.30 5.94
CA MET A 70 8.33 13.94 4.84
C MET A 70 7.03 14.74 4.93
N MET A 71 6.40 14.77 6.11
CA MET A 71 5.14 15.48 6.33
C MET A 71 5.30 16.98 6.05
N THR A 72 6.34 17.61 6.58
CA THR A 72 6.58 19.04 6.35
C THR A 72 6.86 19.37 4.89
N SER A 73 7.69 18.57 4.20
CA SER A 73 7.98 18.75 2.77
C SER A 73 6.74 18.56 1.89
N LEU A 74 5.88 17.60 2.22
CA LEU A 74 4.62 17.39 1.49
C LEU A 74 3.65 18.55 1.65
N LEU A 75 3.61 19.20 2.83
CA LEU A 75 2.80 20.41 3.04
C LEU A 75 3.33 21.60 2.27
N GLU A 76 4.66 21.73 2.14
CA GLU A 76 5.31 22.80 1.38
C GLU A 76 5.08 22.66 -0.13
N THR A 77 5.21 21.46 -0.67
CA THR A 77 5.04 21.18 -2.10
C THR A 77 3.59 21.02 -2.53
N GLY A 78 2.73 20.55 -1.63
CA GLY A 78 1.32 20.26 -1.89
C GLY A 78 1.06 19.05 -2.78
N GLU A 79 2.11 18.33 -3.22
CA GLU A 79 2.01 17.21 -4.16
C GLU A 79 2.69 15.95 -3.61
N ILE A 80 2.16 14.79 -4.02
CA ILE A 80 2.64 13.48 -3.55
C ILE A 80 2.57 12.46 -4.69
N SER A 81 3.52 11.53 -4.68
CA SER A 81 3.47 10.28 -5.42
C SER A 81 3.45 9.10 -4.45
N ILE A 82 2.50 8.19 -4.62
CA ILE A 82 2.34 7.01 -3.77
C ILE A 82 2.48 5.76 -4.65
N SER A 83 3.26 4.78 -4.22
CA SER A 83 3.36 3.48 -4.86
C SER A 83 3.07 2.37 -3.86
N ILE A 84 2.20 1.43 -4.26
CA ILE A 84 1.91 0.18 -3.55
C ILE A 84 2.26 -0.96 -4.49
N THR A 85 2.92 -2.00 -3.97
CA THR A 85 3.30 -3.17 -4.78
C THR A 85 3.17 -4.45 -3.97
N HIS A 86 2.50 -5.43 -4.56
CA HIS A 86 2.46 -6.82 -4.10
C HIS A 86 3.30 -7.67 -5.04
N LEU A 87 4.20 -8.47 -4.48
CA LEU A 87 4.93 -9.50 -5.21
C LEU A 87 4.17 -10.82 -5.07
N ASP A 88 3.63 -11.31 -6.20
CA ASP A 88 2.77 -12.51 -6.22
C ASP A 88 3.51 -13.75 -6.73
N GLY A 89 4.70 -13.61 -7.33
CA GLY A 89 5.51 -14.76 -7.76
C GLY A 89 6.75 -14.40 -8.57
N LEU A 90 7.69 -15.33 -8.62
CA LEU A 90 8.85 -15.28 -9.50
C LEU A 90 8.55 -16.11 -10.75
N VAL A 91 8.81 -15.57 -11.92
CA VAL A 91 8.64 -16.24 -13.21
C VAL A 91 10.01 -16.58 -13.73
N LEU A 92 10.35 -17.86 -13.65
CA LEU A 92 11.65 -18.39 -14.04
C LEU A 92 11.54 -19.02 -15.42
N ALA A 93 12.18 -18.41 -16.38
CA ALA A 93 12.19 -18.83 -17.78
C ALA A 93 13.41 -19.71 -18.10
N ARG A 94 13.47 -20.27 -19.29
CA ARG A 94 14.62 -21.02 -19.77
C ARG A 94 15.79 -20.11 -20.10
N SER A 95 15.51 -18.90 -20.57
CA SER A 95 16.54 -17.90 -20.84
C SER A 95 16.58 -16.81 -19.75
N ALA A 96 17.74 -16.24 -19.48
CA ALA A 96 17.92 -15.16 -18.53
C ALA A 96 17.08 -13.92 -18.92
N PHE A 97 16.87 -13.71 -20.21
CA PHE A 97 16.15 -12.55 -20.73
C PHE A 97 14.65 -12.55 -20.37
N HIS A 98 14.03 -13.74 -20.29
CA HIS A 98 12.60 -13.91 -20.07
C HIS A 98 12.19 -14.09 -18.60
N HIS A 99 13.14 -14.10 -17.68
CA HIS A 99 12.82 -14.05 -16.24
C HIS A 99 11.99 -12.81 -15.92
N SER A 100 11.02 -12.97 -15.04
CA SER A 100 10.08 -11.89 -14.67
C SER A 100 9.51 -12.10 -13.25
N ALA A 101 8.59 -11.26 -12.86
CA ALA A 101 7.80 -11.43 -11.64
C ALA A 101 6.30 -11.24 -11.93
N ASN A 102 5.46 -11.96 -11.20
CA ASN A 102 4.04 -11.66 -11.10
C ASN A 102 3.83 -10.68 -9.95
N TYR A 103 3.04 -9.65 -10.20
CA TYR A 103 2.84 -8.55 -9.26
C TYR A 103 1.53 -7.82 -9.54
N ARG A 104 1.06 -7.13 -8.52
CA ARG A 104 0.03 -6.09 -8.61
C ARG A 104 0.61 -4.81 -8.05
N SER A 105 0.53 -3.72 -8.79
CA SER A 105 1.03 -2.43 -8.33
C SER A 105 0.07 -1.30 -8.66
N VAL A 106 0.02 -0.30 -7.79
CA VAL A 106 -0.73 0.95 -8.01
C VAL A 106 0.22 2.11 -7.84
N THR A 107 0.10 3.08 -8.74
CA THR A 107 0.74 4.39 -8.59
C THR A 107 -0.34 5.45 -8.56
N ILE A 108 -0.28 6.33 -7.56
CA ILE A 108 -1.20 7.44 -7.33
C ILE A 108 -0.40 8.73 -7.37
N PHE A 109 -0.95 9.73 -8.02
CA PHE A 109 -0.49 11.11 -7.97
C PHE A 109 -1.65 11.95 -7.43
N GLY A 110 -1.36 12.85 -6.51
CA GLY A 110 -2.39 13.63 -5.88
C GLY A 110 -1.87 14.85 -5.15
N LYS A 111 -2.82 15.63 -4.65
CA LYS A 111 -2.56 16.79 -3.79
C LYS A 111 -2.76 16.40 -2.33
N VAL A 112 -1.88 16.94 -1.51
CA VAL A 112 -1.90 16.75 -0.06
C VAL A 112 -2.73 17.86 0.58
N ARG A 113 -3.59 17.49 1.51
CA ARG A 113 -4.32 18.39 2.40
C ARG A 113 -4.04 18.02 3.85
N LEU A 114 -3.69 19.02 4.65
CA LEU A 114 -3.65 18.84 6.10
C LEU A 114 -5.08 18.60 6.62
N VAL A 115 -5.23 17.67 7.53
CA VAL A 115 -6.50 17.40 8.21
C VAL A 115 -6.51 18.22 9.53
N ASP A 116 -7.17 19.38 9.50
CA ASP A 116 -7.26 20.32 10.62
C ASP A 116 -8.48 20.07 11.51
N ASP A 117 -9.57 19.56 10.93
CA ASP A 117 -10.77 19.24 11.69
C ASP A 117 -10.50 18.09 12.67
N PRO A 118 -10.75 18.28 14.00
CA PRO A 118 -10.45 17.25 14.99
C PRO A 118 -11.26 15.96 14.81
N TYR A 119 -12.49 16.05 14.30
CA TYR A 119 -13.34 14.89 14.08
C TYR A 119 -12.84 14.07 12.87
N GLU A 120 -12.54 14.75 11.75
CA GLU A 120 -11.94 14.10 10.57
C GLU A 120 -10.59 13.48 10.94
N LYS A 121 -9.76 14.17 11.73
CA LYS A 121 -8.46 13.67 12.17
C LYS A 121 -8.57 12.38 12.98
N MET A 122 -9.52 12.32 13.92
CA MET A 122 -9.76 11.11 14.71
C MET A 122 -10.22 9.94 13.81
N ASN A 123 -11.15 10.22 12.90
CA ASN A 123 -11.63 9.21 11.94
C ASN A 123 -10.52 8.72 11.00
N ALA A 124 -9.65 9.60 10.55
CA ALA A 124 -8.49 9.24 9.74
C ALA A 124 -7.50 8.34 10.49
N LEU A 125 -7.22 8.61 11.77
CA LEU A 125 -6.40 7.74 12.61
C LEU A 125 -7.04 6.36 12.80
N LYS A 126 -8.36 6.32 13.03
CA LYS A 126 -9.14 5.07 13.06
C LYS A 126 -9.07 4.33 11.71
N CYS A 127 -9.22 5.05 10.61
CA CYS A 127 -9.12 4.49 9.27
C CYS A 127 -7.75 3.84 9.03
N ILE A 128 -6.66 4.51 9.36
CA ILE A 128 -5.30 3.98 9.21
C ILE A 128 -5.11 2.71 10.05
N LEU A 129 -5.53 2.71 11.31
CA LEU A 129 -5.38 1.53 12.15
C LEU A 129 -6.22 0.34 11.67
N ASN A 130 -7.50 0.59 11.35
CA ASN A 130 -8.40 -0.46 10.89
C ASN A 130 -8.04 -0.97 9.48
N HIS A 131 -7.29 -0.19 8.70
CA HIS A 131 -6.72 -0.64 7.43
C HIS A 131 -5.57 -1.65 7.65
N MET A 132 -4.82 -1.52 8.75
CA MET A 132 -3.80 -2.49 9.15
C MET A 132 -4.43 -3.78 9.71
N ILE A 133 -5.33 -3.63 10.66
CA ILE A 133 -6.08 -4.73 11.28
C ILE A 133 -7.54 -4.27 11.43
N PRO A 134 -8.46 -4.83 10.62
CA PRO A 134 -9.87 -4.46 10.67
C PRO A 134 -10.46 -4.63 12.08
N ASP A 135 -11.34 -3.70 12.48
CA ASP A 135 -12.07 -3.68 13.75
C ASP A 135 -11.20 -3.63 15.02
N HIS A 136 -9.90 -3.33 14.89
CA HIS A 136 -8.99 -3.31 16.04
C HIS A 136 -9.06 -2.01 16.85
N TRP A 137 -9.53 -0.91 16.26
CA TRP A 137 -9.59 0.41 16.93
C TRP A 137 -10.35 0.39 18.27
N GLU A 138 -11.42 -0.38 18.35
CA GLU A 138 -12.24 -0.48 19.55
C GLU A 138 -11.58 -1.32 20.68
N ASN A 139 -10.49 -2.01 20.38
CA ASN A 139 -9.76 -2.85 21.32
C ASN A 139 -8.57 -2.14 21.97
N ILE A 140 -8.35 -0.87 21.64
CA ILE A 140 -7.20 -0.10 22.13
C ILE A 140 -7.62 1.19 22.78
N ARG A 141 -6.73 1.74 23.60
CA ARG A 141 -6.90 3.07 24.19
C ARG A 141 -6.81 4.14 23.09
N GLN A 142 -7.79 5.03 23.07
CA GLN A 142 -7.79 6.19 22.17
C GLN A 142 -6.61 7.13 22.47
N PRO A 143 -6.09 7.89 21.48
CA PRO A 143 -5.03 8.85 21.70
C PRO A 143 -5.46 9.92 22.72
N ASN A 144 -4.61 10.21 23.68
CA ASN A 144 -4.81 11.33 24.57
C ASN A 144 -4.54 12.69 23.86
N THR A 145 -4.89 13.79 24.50
CA THR A 145 -4.75 15.14 23.94
C THR A 145 -3.31 15.45 23.47
N LYS A 146 -2.30 15.01 24.25
CA LYS A 146 -0.88 15.24 23.90
C LYS A 146 -0.48 14.45 22.65
N GLU A 147 -0.84 13.17 22.58
CA GLU A 147 -0.59 12.31 21.43
C GLU A 147 -1.31 12.81 20.18
N PHE A 148 -2.59 13.16 20.32
CA PHE A 148 -3.39 13.71 19.25
C PHE A 148 -2.79 15.00 18.68
N ASN A 149 -2.40 15.95 19.53
CA ASN A 149 -1.81 17.23 19.14
C ASN A 149 -0.39 17.07 18.56
N ALA A 150 0.36 16.02 18.92
CA ALA A 150 1.69 15.75 18.39
C ALA A 150 1.69 15.03 17.02
N THR A 151 0.52 14.64 16.52
CA THR A 151 0.37 13.90 15.27
C THR A 151 -0.17 14.81 14.17
N LEU A 152 0.49 14.82 13.01
CA LEU A 152 -0.06 15.34 11.75
C LEU A 152 -0.81 14.22 11.03
N VAL A 153 -1.92 14.57 10.41
CA VAL A 153 -2.67 13.70 9.50
C VAL A 153 -2.87 14.44 8.19
N MET A 154 -2.65 13.75 7.08
CA MET A 154 -2.85 14.26 5.74
C MET A 154 -3.86 13.41 4.99
N ALA A 155 -4.72 14.07 4.24
CA ALA A 155 -5.65 13.47 3.30
C ALA A 155 -5.14 13.68 1.87
N ILE A 156 -5.15 12.62 1.09
CA ILE A 156 -4.78 12.62 -0.33
C ILE A 156 -5.97 12.07 -1.11
N LYS A 157 -6.60 12.92 -1.91
CA LYS A 157 -7.65 12.47 -2.80
C LYS A 157 -7.06 11.73 -3.99
N ILE A 158 -7.59 10.55 -4.32
CA ILE A 158 -7.17 9.75 -5.46
C ILE A 158 -7.85 10.30 -6.72
N ASP A 159 -7.26 11.31 -7.33
CA ASP A 159 -7.77 11.90 -8.58
C ASP A 159 -7.08 11.29 -9.81
N THR A 160 -5.83 10.85 -9.67
CA THR A 160 -5.00 10.32 -10.75
C THR A 160 -4.30 9.05 -10.28
N ALA A 161 -4.65 7.93 -10.87
CA ALA A 161 -4.06 6.64 -10.53
C ALA A 161 -3.98 5.72 -11.76
N SER A 162 -3.07 4.76 -11.69
CA SER A 162 -3.00 3.61 -12.57
C SER A 162 -2.56 2.38 -11.79
N ALA A 163 -3.04 1.22 -12.20
CA ALA A 163 -2.48 -0.04 -11.73
C ALA A 163 -1.83 -0.80 -12.86
N LYS A 164 -0.92 -1.68 -12.50
CA LYS A 164 -0.26 -2.61 -13.41
C LYS A 164 -0.24 -3.99 -12.78
N VAL A 165 -0.79 -4.96 -13.50
CA VAL A 165 -0.95 -6.33 -13.02
C VAL A 165 -0.28 -7.29 -14.00
N ARG A 166 0.56 -8.17 -13.50
CA ARG A 166 1.08 -9.34 -14.21
C ARG A 166 0.76 -10.59 -13.40
N ALA A 167 0.01 -11.49 -14.01
CA ALA A 167 -0.36 -12.79 -13.45
C ALA A 167 -0.23 -13.85 -14.56
N GLU A 168 0.92 -13.89 -15.22
CA GLU A 168 1.17 -14.71 -16.39
C GLU A 168 2.19 -15.81 -16.06
N GLY A 169 2.18 -16.87 -16.84
CA GLY A 169 3.20 -17.89 -16.84
C GLY A 169 4.51 -17.44 -17.49
N VAL A 170 5.35 -18.44 -17.80
CA VAL A 170 6.59 -18.25 -18.55
C VAL A 170 6.26 -18.02 -20.03
N VAL A 171 6.98 -17.10 -20.64
CA VAL A 171 7.00 -16.89 -22.08
C VAL A 171 8.47 -16.93 -22.50
N ASP A 172 8.85 -17.95 -23.26
CA ASP A 172 10.18 -18.12 -23.81
C ASP A 172 10.14 -17.97 -25.34
N GLU A 173 11.30 -17.83 -25.97
CA GLU A 173 11.40 -17.94 -27.42
C GLU A 173 11.13 -19.37 -27.87
N LYS A 174 10.69 -19.53 -29.12
CA LYS A 174 10.25 -20.82 -29.63
C LYS A 174 11.34 -21.90 -29.53
N GLU A 175 12.57 -21.53 -29.79
CA GLU A 175 13.75 -22.40 -29.76
C GLU A 175 14.10 -22.84 -28.31
N ASP A 176 13.82 -22.00 -27.33
CA ASP A 176 14.14 -22.27 -25.92
C ASP A 176 13.26 -23.39 -25.33
N TYR A 177 12.06 -23.66 -25.91
CA TYR A 177 11.19 -24.74 -25.42
C TYR A 177 11.79 -26.13 -25.59
N GLU A 178 12.77 -26.32 -26.50
CA GLU A 178 13.47 -27.58 -26.72
C GLU A 178 14.61 -27.81 -25.69
N LEU A 179 14.99 -26.79 -24.92
CA LEU A 179 16.05 -26.88 -23.94
C LEU A 179 15.60 -27.69 -22.69
N PRO A 180 16.43 -28.61 -22.18
CA PRO A 180 16.14 -29.39 -20.98
C PRO A 180 16.34 -28.55 -19.69
N ILE A 181 15.81 -27.33 -19.67
CA ILE A 181 15.91 -26.38 -18.57
C ILE A 181 14.53 -26.24 -17.96
N TRP A 182 14.45 -26.39 -16.62
CA TRP A 182 13.19 -26.17 -15.92
C TRP A 182 12.76 -24.71 -16.03
N ALA A 183 11.46 -24.49 -16.28
CA ALA A 183 10.84 -23.17 -16.31
C ALA A 183 9.47 -23.23 -15.62
N GLY A 184 9.10 -22.19 -14.92
CA GLY A 184 7.83 -22.17 -14.17
C GLY A 184 7.66 -20.92 -13.34
N VAL A 185 6.64 -20.92 -12.49
CA VAL A 185 6.34 -19.85 -11.54
C VAL A 185 6.53 -20.37 -10.13
N VAL A 186 7.27 -19.62 -9.32
CA VAL A 186 7.33 -19.80 -7.86
C VAL A 186 6.38 -18.80 -7.23
N PRO A 187 5.18 -19.21 -6.75
CA PRO A 187 4.26 -18.32 -6.08
C PRO A 187 4.86 -17.76 -4.79
N ILE A 188 4.60 -16.48 -4.53
CA ILE A 188 4.99 -15.80 -3.28
C ILE A 188 3.72 -15.35 -2.57
N ARG A 189 3.65 -15.57 -1.27
CA ARG A 189 2.56 -15.12 -0.39
C ARG A 189 3.15 -14.48 0.85
N GLN A 190 2.57 -13.38 1.27
CA GLN A 190 2.79 -12.81 2.58
C GLN A 190 1.71 -13.38 3.51
N ILE A 191 2.11 -14.03 4.58
CA ILE A 191 1.19 -14.67 5.54
C ILE A 191 1.34 -14.05 6.92
N ALA A 192 0.25 -14.01 7.68
CA ALA A 192 0.26 -13.69 9.10
C ALA A 192 0.54 -14.98 9.90
N CYS A 193 1.55 -14.92 10.78
CA CYS A 193 1.90 -16.03 11.66
C CYS A 193 1.15 -15.94 12.99
N THR A 194 1.30 -16.97 13.84
CA THR A 194 0.77 -16.98 15.21
C THR A 194 1.21 -15.73 15.95
N PRO A 195 0.30 -14.98 16.59
CA PRO A 195 0.65 -13.81 17.38
C PRO A 195 1.58 -14.16 18.55
N VAL A 196 2.55 -13.29 18.79
CA VAL A 196 3.46 -13.41 19.93
C VAL A 196 3.11 -12.30 20.92
N SER A 197 2.69 -12.69 22.13
CA SER A 197 2.35 -11.75 23.19
C SER A 197 3.59 -11.12 23.81
N GLU A 198 3.49 -9.85 24.22
CA GLU A 198 4.52 -9.17 25.00
C GLU A 198 4.69 -9.83 26.38
N PRO A 199 5.94 -9.93 26.91
CA PRO A 199 6.20 -10.56 28.20
C PRO A 199 5.54 -9.85 29.38
N ASP A 200 5.34 -8.55 29.28
CA ASP A 200 4.85 -7.68 30.38
C ASP A 200 3.32 -7.53 30.39
N LEU A 201 2.59 -8.37 29.64
CA LEU A 201 1.13 -8.35 29.70
C LEU A 201 0.62 -8.74 31.09
N GLN A 202 -0.43 -8.04 31.54
CA GLN A 202 -1.13 -8.42 32.76
C GLN A 202 -1.70 -9.85 32.61
N GLU A 203 -1.66 -10.60 33.71
CA GLU A 203 -2.19 -11.96 33.76
C GLU A 203 -3.66 -11.99 33.31
N GLY A 204 -4.02 -12.93 32.43
CA GLY A 204 -5.36 -13.07 31.89
C GLY A 204 -5.70 -12.16 30.71
N THR A 205 -4.77 -11.30 30.25
CA THR A 205 -4.97 -10.52 29.03
C THR A 205 -5.07 -11.42 27.82
N LYS A 206 -6.19 -11.33 27.10
CA LYS A 206 -6.45 -12.15 25.90
C LYS A 206 -6.07 -11.39 24.63
N ILE A 207 -5.70 -12.16 23.61
CA ILE A 207 -5.55 -11.62 22.25
C ILE A 207 -6.94 -11.19 21.76
N PRO A 208 -7.12 -9.95 21.25
CA PRO A 208 -8.40 -9.49 20.73
C PRO A 208 -8.88 -10.33 19.53
N ASP A 209 -10.18 -10.51 19.40
CA ASP A 209 -10.81 -11.29 18.31
C ASP A 209 -10.46 -10.69 16.93
N ALA A 210 -10.34 -9.38 16.83
CA ALA A 210 -9.89 -8.70 15.61
C ALA A 210 -8.51 -9.20 15.13
N VAL A 211 -7.56 -9.40 16.05
CA VAL A 211 -6.21 -9.92 15.73
C VAL A 211 -6.28 -11.38 15.32
N LEU A 212 -7.05 -12.21 16.04
CA LEU A 212 -7.24 -13.63 15.70
C LEU A 212 -7.88 -13.79 14.33
N THR A 213 -8.93 -13.03 14.05
CA THR A 213 -9.61 -13.00 12.74
C THR A 213 -8.69 -12.57 11.62
N TYR A 214 -7.84 -11.55 11.86
CA TYR A 214 -6.85 -11.10 10.87
C TYR A 214 -5.86 -12.21 10.54
N VAL A 215 -5.33 -12.90 11.55
CA VAL A 215 -4.40 -14.02 11.35
C VAL A 215 -5.07 -15.17 10.58
N GLU A 216 -6.28 -15.58 10.97
CA GLU A 216 -7.01 -16.65 10.31
C GLU A 216 -7.26 -16.38 8.81
N LYS A 217 -7.59 -15.12 8.45
CA LYS A 217 -7.84 -14.73 7.06
C LYS A 217 -6.59 -14.58 6.21
N ASN A 218 -5.41 -14.45 6.84
CA ASN A 218 -4.14 -14.17 6.16
C ASN A 218 -3.06 -15.26 6.36
N GLN A 219 -3.46 -16.47 6.73
CA GLN A 219 -2.60 -17.68 6.78
C GLN A 219 -2.35 -18.30 5.40
#